data_02fdbd7a2a847536bb9626afbb6c6749
#
_entry.id   02fdbd7a2a847536bb9626afbb6c6749
#
_cell.length_a   1.000
_cell.length_b   1.000
_cell.length_c   1.000
_cell.angle_alpha   90.00
_cell.angle_beta   90.00
_cell.angle_gamma   90.00
#
_symmetry.space_group_name_H-M   'P 1'
#
loop_
_entity.id
_entity.type
_entity.pdbx_description
1 polymer ?
#
loop_
_entity_poly.entity_id
_entity_poly.type
_entity_poly.pdbx_seq_one_letter_code
_entity_poly.pdbx_strand_id
1 'polypeptide(L)'
;MQLYNSLTHKREEFYTNEPGKVALYTCGPTVYHFAHIGNLRSYIMEDVLEKFLRYSGYDVKRVMNITDVGHLSSDADEGEDKMLKGAKRENKSVMDIAKFYTDAFFADCQKLNIKRPDVVEPATNCIPEFIAMVEGLIEKGFAYVAGGNVYFDTSKLEEYHVFNKHEEEDLMVGVREGVEEDTNKRNKNDFVLWFTKSKFEDQALKWDSPWGVGYPGWHIECSAISIKHLGEYMDIHCGGIDNAFPHHTNEIAQSEAFLGHKWCNFWFHVLHLNDSTGKMSKSKGEFLTVDLLERKGYDPIVYRMFCLQSHYRRNLVFTFEGLDNAVVTYNKLIAKIAALKESDEPIDEEAANALRAKFKEALDNDLNTSLAMTALYDVLKYKTTDHTKLQVLGEFDYVLSLNLLSAAAKKREELKKAQVKAGEFTVVAEGCEPDAAVEALIRARNDAKKAKNFAEADRIRDELKAQGIEIIDVAGGAKWKRV
;
A
#
# COMPACT_ATOMS: atom_id res chain seq x y z
N MET A 1 13.86 -7.89 17.62
CA MET A 1 12.75 -8.13 16.65
C MET A 1 12.88 -9.55 16.12
N GLN A 2 11.78 -10.30 16.10
CA GLN A 2 11.71 -11.60 15.40
C GLN A 2 11.03 -11.38 14.06
N LEU A 3 11.60 -11.87 12.97
CA LEU A 3 11.03 -11.77 11.62
C LEU A 3 11.00 -13.17 11.00
N TYR A 4 9.89 -13.50 10.34
CA TYR A 4 9.81 -14.76 9.61
C TYR A 4 10.61 -14.67 8.32
N ASN A 5 11.52 -15.62 8.15
CA ASN A 5 12.32 -15.75 6.95
C ASN A 5 11.75 -16.88 6.07
N SER A 6 11.25 -16.52 4.90
CA SER A 6 10.66 -17.51 3.98
C SER A 6 11.68 -18.53 3.47
N LEU A 7 12.97 -18.18 3.46
CA LEU A 7 14.04 -19.08 3.01
C LEU A 7 14.26 -20.23 3.99
N THR A 8 14.20 -19.94 5.30
CA THR A 8 14.42 -20.93 6.36
C THR A 8 13.14 -21.50 6.91
N HIS A 9 11.97 -20.93 6.56
CA HIS A 9 10.65 -21.23 7.10
C HIS A 9 10.56 -21.07 8.62
N LYS A 10 11.35 -20.16 9.21
CA LYS A 10 11.40 -19.92 10.66
C LYS A 10 11.28 -18.45 10.99
N ARG A 11 10.81 -18.16 12.19
CA ARG A 11 11.01 -16.84 12.80
C ARG A 11 12.42 -16.82 13.40
N GLU A 12 13.18 -15.82 13.02
CA GLU A 12 14.56 -15.64 13.41
C GLU A 12 14.76 -14.26 14.01
N GLU A 13 15.77 -14.12 14.85
CA GLU A 13 16.17 -12.81 15.33
C GLU A 13 16.68 -11.97 14.17
N PHE A 14 16.11 -10.78 13.99
CA PHE A 14 16.53 -9.87 12.93
C PHE A 14 17.92 -9.30 13.22
N TYR A 15 18.78 -9.40 12.24
CA TYR A 15 20.13 -8.83 12.25
C TYR A 15 20.43 -8.15 10.92
N THR A 16 21.37 -7.22 10.94
CA THR A 16 21.81 -6.48 9.74
C THR A 16 23.28 -6.72 9.47
N ASN A 17 23.66 -6.61 8.20
CA ASN A 17 25.06 -6.73 7.75
C ASN A 17 25.91 -5.56 8.30
N GLU A 18 25.33 -4.35 8.37
CA GLU A 18 25.96 -3.16 8.97
C GLU A 18 25.13 -2.72 10.19
N PRO A 19 25.74 -2.65 11.39
CA PRO A 19 25.01 -2.28 12.61
C PRO A 19 24.24 -0.97 12.47
N GLY A 20 22.95 -1.00 12.78
CA GLY A 20 22.06 0.17 12.74
C GLY A 20 21.59 0.59 11.36
N LYS A 21 22.04 -0.05 10.30
CA LYS A 21 21.58 0.19 8.92
C LYS A 21 20.84 -1.00 8.37
N VAL A 22 19.89 -0.75 7.46
CA VAL A 22 19.13 -1.80 6.77
C VAL A 22 19.12 -1.53 5.27
N ALA A 23 19.66 -2.49 4.51
CA ALA A 23 19.56 -2.57 3.07
C ALA A 23 18.28 -3.33 2.69
N LEU A 24 17.24 -2.60 2.26
CA LEU A 24 15.90 -3.12 1.97
C LEU A 24 15.59 -3.01 0.48
N TYR A 25 15.28 -4.13 -0.16
CA TYR A 25 14.81 -4.16 -1.55
C TYR A 25 13.35 -4.61 -1.62
N THR A 26 12.57 -3.97 -2.48
CA THR A 26 11.18 -4.33 -2.74
C THR A 26 10.97 -4.46 -4.24
N CYS A 27 10.47 -5.61 -4.70
CA CYS A 27 10.11 -5.79 -6.10
C CYS A 27 9.08 -4.76 -6.53
N GLY A 28 9.39 -4.01 -7.58
CA GLY A 28 8.51 -2.99 -8.12
C GLY A 28 7.45 -3.55 -9.08
N PRO A 29 6.52 -2.70 -9.54
CA PRO A 29 5.49 -3.11 -10.46
C PRO A 29 6.01 -3.25 -11.90
N THR A 30 5.39 -4.15 -12.67
CA THR A 30 5.46 -4.12 -14.13
C THR A 30 4.43 -3.12 -14.64
N VAL A 31 4.90 -2.05 -15.28
CA VAL A 31 4.11 -0.83 -15.56
C VAL A 31 3.40 -0.84 -16.91
N TYR A 32 2.52 -1.81 -17.13
CA TYR A 32 1.67 -1.92 -18.33
C TYR A 32 0.18 -1.81 -18.03
N HIS A 33 -0.20 -1.75 -16.74
CA HIS A 33 -1.58 -1.65 -16.28
C HIS A 33 -1.61 -1.07 -14.86
N PHE A 34 -2.79 -0.57 -14.42
CA PHE A 34 -2.98 -0.14 -13.03
C PHE A 34 -2.67 -1.27 -12.05
N ALA A 35 -2.16 -0.90 -10.87
CA ALA A 35 -1.97 -1.86 -9.79
C ALA A 35 -3.32 -2.34 -9.25
N HIS A 36 -3.44 -3.66 -9.06
CA HIS A 36 -4.58 -4.25 -8.38
C HIS A 36 -4.43 -4.07 -6.87
N ILE A 37 -5.54 -3.91 -6.13
CA ILE A 37 -5.47 -3.76 -4.66
C ILE A 37 -4.74 -4.91 -3.98
N GLY A 38 -4.78 -6.12 -4.55
CA GLY A 38 -4.02 -7.27 -4.07
C GLY A 38 -2.49 -7.05 -4.10
N ASN A 39 -1.96 -6.44 -5.17
CA ASN A 39 -0.56 -6.05 -5.22
C ASN A 39 -0.25 -4.95 -4.19
N LEU A 40 -1.15 -3.97 -4.06
CA LEU A 40 -0.97 -2.86 -3.12
C LEU A 40 -0.96 -3.31 -1.65
N ARG A 41 -1.57 -4.46 -1.32
CA ARG A 41 -1.44 -5.08 0.01
C ARG A 41 0.03 -5.40 0.35
N SER A 42 0.79 -5.94 -0.60
CA SER A 42 2.22 -6.22 -0.38
C SER A 42 2.98 -4.93 -0.08
N TYR A 43 2.79 -3.89 -0.89
CA TYR A 43 3.43 -2.59 -0.69
C TYR A 43 3.01 -1.90 0.62
N ILE A 44 1.77 -2.09 1.10
CA ILE A 44 1.34 -1.61 2.42
C ILE A 44 2.13 -2.31 3.53
N MET A 45 2.33 -3.64 3.47
CA MET A 45 3.05 -4.37 4.50
C MET A 45 4.56 -4.09 4.47
N GLU A 46 5.14 -3.92 3.29
CA GLU A 46 6.52 -3.49 3.09
C GLU A 46 6.76 -2.07 3.64
N ASP A 47 5.80 -1.16 3.45
CA ASP A 47 5.83 0.19 4.00
C ASP A 47 5.77 0.18 5.55
N VAL A 48 4.92 -0.67 6.12
CA VAL A 48 4.88 -0.84 7.58
C VAL A 48 6.20 -1.41 8.11
N LEU A 49 6.79 -2.37 7.41
CA LEU A 49 8.10 -2.93 7.77
C LEU A 49 9.18 -1.84 7.77
N GLU A 50 9.30 -1.06 6.68
CA GLU A 50 10.24 0.05 6.61
C GLU A 50 10.03 1.06 7.74
N LYS A 51 8.79 1.51 7.94
CA LYS A 51 8.46 2.51 8.95
C LYS A 51 8.71 2.00 10.37
N PHE A 52 8.45 0.71 10.62
CA PHE A 52 8.74 0.10 11.92
C PHE A 52 10.25 -0.04 12.18
N LEU A 53 11.03 -0.40 11.17
CA LEU A 53 12.49 -0.42 11.28
C LEU A 53 13.04 0.98 11.60
N ARG A 54 12.56 2.02 10.92
CA ARG A 54 12.91 3.42 11.21
C ARG A 54 12.45 3.85 12.62
N TYR A 55 11.23 3.48 13.01
CA TYR A 55 10.72 3.72 14.38
C TYR A 55 11.56 3.03 15.45
N SER A 56 12.15 1.88 15.11
CA SER A 56 13.08 1.13 15.98
C SER A 56 14.50 1.67 15.97
N GLY A 57 14.79 2.75 15.22
CA GLY A 57 16.08 3.44 15.22
C GLY A 57 17.04 3.01 14.11
N TYR A 58 16.63 2.18 13.17
CA TYR A 58 17.46 1.81 12.01
C TYR A 58 17.46 2.91 10.95
N ASP A 59 18.63 3.13 10.33
CA ASP A 59 18.76 3.87 9.08
C ASP A 59 18.48 2.93 7.91
N VAL A 60 17.32 3.09 7.27
CA VAL A 60 16.86 2.19 6.22
C VAL A 60 17.09 2.82 4.86
N LYS A 61 17.77 2.13 3.96
CA LYS A 61 17.84 2.46 2.54
C LYS A 61 16.95 1.49 1.76
N ARG A 62 15.79 1.99 1.31
CA ARG A 62 14.84 1.20 0.50
C ARG A 62 15.03 1.48 -0.98
N VAL A 63 15.23 0.41 -1.75
CA VAL A 63 15.35 0.43 -3.22
C VAL A 63 14.18 -0.35 -3.84
N MET A 64 13.66 0.16 -4.95
CA MET A 64 12.61 -0.48 -5.75
C MET A 64 12.94 -0.32 -7.24
N ASN A 65 12.80 -1.39 -8.00
CA ASN A 65 12.83 -1.30 -9.47
C ASN A 65 11.48 -0.83 -10.02
N ILE A 66 11.49 -0.36 -11.26
CA ILE A 66 10.31 -0.29 -12.13
C ILE A 66 10.60 -1.16 -13.32
N THR A 67 9.79 -2.20 -13.52
CA THR A 67 9.89 -3.07 -14.68
C THR A 67 9.21 -2.41 -15.88
N ASP A 68 9.99 -1.62 -16.61
CA ASP A 68 9.60 -0.88 -17.82
C ASP A 68 10.18 -1.50 -19.10
N VAL A 69 10.93 -2.57 -18.98
CA VAL A 69 11.31 -3.47 -20.07
C VAL A 69 10.12 -4.38 -20.38
N GLY A 70 9.89 -4.67 -21.67
CA GLY A 70 8.84 -5.62 -22.06
C GLY A 70 9.20 -7.04 -21.63
N HIS A 71 8.34 -7.65 -20.82
CA HIS A 71 8.44 -9.05 -20.44
C HIS A 71 7.29 -9.86 -20.99
N LEU A 72 7.54 -11.14 -21.22
CA LEU A 72 6.55 -12.08 -21.72
C LEU A 72 5.41 -12.26 -20.69
N SER A 73 4.23 -12.62 -21.14
CA SER A 73 3.02 -12.66 -20.31
C SER A 73 3.00 -13.81 -19.30
N SER A 74 3.90 -14.79 -19.41
CA SER A 74 4.07 -15.85 -18.41
C SER A 74 5.40 -15.74 -17.67
N ASP A 75 5.41 -16.16 -16.40
CA ASP A 75 6.61 -16.23 -15.57
C ASP A 75 7.56 -17.37 -16.02
N ALA A 76 7.13 -18.18 -17.00
CA ALA A 76 7.88 -19.27 -17.62
C ALA A 76 8.53 -18.88 -18.96
N ASP A 77 8.87 -17.60 -19.16
CA ASP A 77 9.51 -17.05 -20.36
C ASP A 77 8.69 -17.23 -21.66
N GLU A 78 7.36 -17.25 -21.57
CA GLU A 78 6.45 -17.43 -22.72
C GLU A 78 5.34 -16.37 -22.76
N GLY A 79 4.78 -16.15 -23.97
CA GLY A 79 3.65 -15.26 -24.18
C GLY A 79 4.01 -13.93 -24.84
N GLU A 80 2.98 -13.08 -25.07
CA GLU A 80 3.10 -11.77 -25.71
C GLU A 80 3.74 -10.75 -24.74
N ASP A 81 4.53 -9.80 -25.27
CA ASP A 81 5.09 -8.69 -24.49
C ASP A 81 3.96 -7.87 -23.81
N LYS A 82 4.02 -7.80 -22.48
CA LYS A 82 3.06 -7.09 -21.64
C LYS A 82 3.00 -5.60 -21.96
N MET A 83 4.18 -4.96 -22.20
CA MET A 83 4.28 -3.53 -22.50
C MET A 83 3.73 -3.20 -23.86
N LEU A 84 4.04 -4.03 -24.88
CA LEU A 84 3.53 -3.88 -26.24
C LEU A 84 2.00 -4.04 -26.28
N LYS A 85 1.47 -4.98 -25.50
CA LYS A 85 0.02 -5.16 -25.37
C LYS A 85 -0.67 -3.94 -24.77
N GLY A 86 -0.06 -3.32 -23.75
CA GLY A 86 -0.50 -2.06 -23.17
C GLY A 86 -0.46 -0.92 -24.20
N ALA A 87 0.65 -0.78 -24.93
CA ALA A 87 0.85 0.24 -25.95
C ALA A 87 -0.17 0.15 -27.10
N LYS A 88 -0.38 -1.05 -27.62
CA LYS A 88 -1.41 -1.31 -28.67
C LYS A 88 -2.82 -0.99 -28.17
N ARG A 89 -3.17 -1.39 -26.92
CA ARG A 89 -4.48 -1.11 -26.32
C ARG A 89 -4.78 0.38 -26.21
N GLU A 90 -3.77 1.20 -25.90
CA GLU A 90 -3.95 2.63 -25.64
C GLU A 90 -3.47 3.54 -26.77
N ASN A 91 -2.96 2.96 -27.87
CA ASN A 91 -2.40 3.68 -29.01
C ASN A 91 -1.32 4.70 -28.58
N LYS A 92 -0.39 4.26 -27.73
CA LYS A 92 0.74 5.04 -27.18
C LYS A 92 2.06 4.32 -27.40
N SER A 93 3.18 5.03 -27.24
CA SER A 93 4.50 4.37 -27.22
C SER A 93 4.65 3.53 -25.94
N VAL A 94 5.55 2.53 -25.96
CA VAL A 94 5.85 1.70 -24.80
C VAL A 94 6.38 2.55 -23.64
N MET A 95 7.23 3.55 -23.93
CA MET A 95 7.77 4.45 -22.90
C MET A 95 6.71 5.37 -22.29
N ASP A 96 5.75 5.86 -23.10
CA ASP A 96 4.63 6.65 -22.58
C ASP A 96 3.73 5.82 -21.67
N ILE A 97 3.51 4.55 -22.01
CA ILE A 97 2.76 3.59 -21.19
C ILE A 97 3.50 3.34 -19.88
N ALA A 98 4.82 3.07 -19.93
CA ALA A 98 5.64 2.85 -18.74
C ALA A 98 5.57 4.06 -17.81
N LYS A 99 5.76 5.26 -18.34
CA LYS A 99 5.67 6.50 -17.56
C LYS A 99 4.28 6.69 -16.95
N PHE A 100 3.22 6.53 -17.74
CA PHE A 100 1.84 6.73 -17.29
C PHE A 100 1.49 5.79 -16.12
N TYR A 101 1.78 4.50 -16.24
CA TYR A 101 1.45 3.54 -15.17
C TYR A 101 2.40 3.62 -13.98
N THR A 102 3.65 4.08 -14.16
CA THR A 102 4.54 4.41 -13.04
C THR A 102 3.97 5.57 -12.22
N ASP A 103 3.55 6.65 -12.90
CA ASP A 103 2.94 7.81 -12.23
C ASP A 103 1.64 7.42 -11.52
N ALA A 104 0.79 6.60 -12.17
CA ALA A 104 -0.44 6.08 -11.58
C ALA A 104 -0.18 5.19 -10.35
N PHE A 105 0.82 4.32 -10.41
CA PHE A 105 1.21 3.48 -9.27
C PHE A 105 1.63 4.33 -8.06
N PHE A 106 2.47 5.33 -8.25
CA PHE A 106 2.89 6.19 -7.15
C PHE A 106 1.79 7.11 -6.64
N ALA A 107 0.84 7.52 -7.51
CA ALA A 107 -0.36 8.22 -7.06
C ALA A 107 -1.24 7.34 -6.17
N ASP A 108 -1.43 6.07 -6.50
CA ASP A 108 -2.15 5.11 -5.66
C ASP A 108 -1.40 4.84 -4.34
N CYS A 109 -0.05 4.72 -4.39
CA CYS A 109 0.79 4.61 -3.19
C CYS A 109 0.60 5.82 -2.26
N GLN A 110 0.58 7.04 -2.81
CA GLN A 110 0.36 8.26 -2.03
C GLN A 110 -1.00 8.28 -1.34
N LYS A 111 -2.07 7.87 -2.04
CA LYS A 111 -3.43 7.76 -1.47
C LYS A 111 -3.50 6.75 -0.33
N LEU A 112 -2.67 5.72 -0.37
CA LEU A 112 -2.54 4.68 0.65
C LEU A 112 -1.49 5.02 1.73
N ASN A 113 -0.90 6.21 1.73
CA ASN A 113 0.20 6.62 2.60
C ASN A 113 1.41 5.67 2.58
N ILE A 114 1.67 5.03 1.45
CA ILE A 114 2.87 4.25 1.20
C ILE A 114 4.02 5.22 0.88
N LYS A 115 5.09 5.17 1.67
CA LYS A 115 6.28 6.00 1.47
C LYS A 115 6.94 5.61 0.14
N ARG A 116 7.30 6.62 -0.66
CA ARG A 116 8.12 6.38 -1.84
C ARG A 116 9.49 5.82 -1.41
N PRO A 117 10.02 4.77 -2.05
CA PRO A 117 11.36 4.28 -1.77
C PRO A 117 12.43 5.35 -1.94
N ASP A 118 13.55 5.21 -1.22
CA ASP A 118 14.66 6.17 -1.28
C ASP A 118 15.31 6.18 -2.68
N VAL A 119 15.31 5.02 -3.35
CA VAL A 119 15.69 4.86 -4.75
C VAL A 119 14.59 4.12 -5.51
N VAL A 120 14.19 4.68 -6.64
CA VAL A 120 13.28 4.05 -7.61
C VAL A 120 14.03 4.00 -8.95
N GLU A 121 14.36 2.79 -9.41
CA GLU A 121 15.20 2.59 -10.59
C GLU A 121 14.45 1.89 -11.73
N PRO A 122 14.20 2.57 -12.86
CA PRO A 122 13.70 1.91 -14.05
C PRO A 122 14.70 0.87 -14.60
N ALA A 123 14.22 -0.30 -14.97
CA ALA A 123 15.06 -1.37 -15.49
C ALA A 123 15.81 -0.96 -16.77
N THR A 124 15.16 -0.14 -17.61
CA THR A 124 15.77 0.41 -18.85
C THR A 124 17.04 1.23 -18.60
N ASN A 125 17.25 1.76 -17.40
CA ASN A 125 18.47 2.50 -17.03
C ASN A 125 19.65 1.59 -16.65
N CYS A 126 19.44 0.27 -16.52
CA CYS A 126 20.40 -0.66 -15.95
C CYS A 126 20.84 -1.76 -16.94
N ILE A 127 20.63 -1.54 -18.23
CA ILE A 127 21.03 -2.52 -19.28
C ILE A 127 22.51 -2.87 -19.24
N PRO A 128 23.46 -1.93 -19.05
CA PRO A 128 24.88 -2.28 -18.92
C PRO A 128 25.17 -3.19 -17.72
N GLU A 129 24.50 -2.97 -16.58
CA GLU A 129 24.66 -3.78 -15.38
C GLU A 129 24.12 -5.20 -15.61
N PHE A 130 23.00 -5.34 -16.33
CA PHE A 130 22.45 -6.64 -16.69
C PHE A 130 23.41 -7.41 -17.59
N ILE A 131 23.96 -6.77 -18.63
CA ILE A 131 24.94 -7.38 -19.52
C ILE A 131 26.19 -7.82 -18.73
N ALA A 132 26.73 -6.96 -17.86
CA ALA A 132 27.90 -7.27 -17.06
C ALA A 132 27.66 -8.47 -16.12
N MET A 133 26.47 -8.56 -15.52
CA MET A 133 26.10 -9.68 -14.68
C MET A 133 26.01 -10.99 -15.48
N VAL A 134 25.41 -10.97 -16.67
CA VAL A 134 25.31 -12.14 -17.55
C VAL A 134 26.70 -12.59 -18.02
N GLU A 135 27.59 -11.65 -18.41
CA GLU A 135 28.98 -11.95 -18.76
C GLU A 135 29.70 -12.64 -17.60
N GLY A 136 29.60 -12.11 -16.40
CA GLY A 136 30.20 -12.69 -15.20
C GLY A 136 29.66 -14.10 -14.88
N LEU A 137 28.36 -14.35 -15.09
CA LEU A 137 27.79 -15.69 -14.93
C LEU A 137 28.28 -16.68 -15.99
N ILE A 138 28.50 -16.24 -17.24
CA ILE A 138 29.11 -17.06 -18.30
C ILE A 138 30.56 -17.37 -17.96
N GLU A 139 31.34 -16.37 -17.54
CA GLU A 139 32.76 -16.54 -17.19
C GLU A 139 32.92 -17.53 -16.02
N LYS A 140 32.03 -17.48 -15.04
CA LYS A 140 32.01 -18.40 -13.89
C LYS A 140 31.41 -19.78 -14.20
N GLY A 141 30.90 -20.00 -15.42
CA GLY A 141 30.37 -21.27 -15.88
C GLY A 141 28.94 -21.59 -15.40
N PHE A 142 28.21 -20.61 -14.87
CA PHE A 142 26.79 -20.74 -14.46
C PHE A 142 25.80 -20.39 -15.56
N ALA A 143 26.26 -19.85 -16.69
CA ALA A 143 25.39 -19.54 -17.83
C ALA A 143 25.99 -20.05 -19.15
N TYR A 144 25.15 -20.27 -20.14
CA TYR A 144 25.51 -20.74 -21.46
C TYR A 144 24.65 -20.12 -22.55
N VAL A 145 25.22 -20.09 -23.77
CA VAL A 145 24.51 -19.64 -24.97
C VAL A 145 23.94 -20.84 -25.73
N ALA A 146 22.67 -20.84 -26.05
CA ALA A 146 22.04 -21.85 -26.89
C ALA A 146 20.89 -21.25 -27.70
N GLY A 147 20.73 -21.66 -28.97
CA GLY A 147 19.67 -21.14 -29.84
C GLY A 147 19.71 -19.63 -30.10
N GLY A 148 20.78 -18.93 -29.65
CA GLY A 148 20.93 -17.48 -29.69
C GLY A 148 20.63 -16.78 -28.34
N ASN A 149 19.95 -17.43 -27.40
CA ASN A 149 19.66 -16.89 -26.08
C ASN A 149 20.73 -17.27 -25.04
N VAL A 150 20.80 -16.54 -23.93
CA VAL A 150 21.65 -16.87 -22.79
C VAL A 150 20.78 -17.44 -21.67
N TYR A 151 21.15 -18.62 -21.19
CA TYR A 151 20.41 -19.33 -20.12
C TYR A 151 21.30 -19.48 -18.88
N PHE A 152 20.66 -19.44 -17.73
CA PHE A 152 21.26 -19.89 -16.47
C PHE A 152 21.18 -21.41 -16.39
N ASP A 153 22.29 -22.07 -16.04
CA ASP A 153 22.42 -23.53 -15.89
C ASP A 153 22.12 -23.93 -14.44
N THR A 154 20.88 -24.31 -14.15
CA THR A 154 20.44 -24.66 -12.80
C THR A 154 21.10 -25.93 -12.26
N SER A 155 21.66 -26.79 -13.13
CA SER A 155 22.40 -27.98 -12.71
C SER A 155 23.74 -27.69 -12.01
N LYS A 156 24.21 -26.44 -12.06
CA LYS A 156 25.41 -25.98 -11.38
C LYS A 156 25.21 -25.62 -9.91
N LEU A 157 23.97 -25.54 -9.48
CA LEU A 157 23.59 -25.24 -8.10
C LEU A 157 23.50 -26.53 -7.28
N GLU A 158 23.87 -26.47 -6.01
CA GLU A 158 23.63 -27.57 -5.06
C GLU A 158 22.17 -27.77 -4.78
N GLU A 159 21.41 -26.67 -4.66
CA GLU A 159 19.95 -26.67 -4.44
C GLU A 159 19.34 -25.50 -5.22
N TYR A 160 18.36 -25.78 -6.10
CA TYR A 160 17.64 -24.75 -6.84
C TYR A 160 16.32 -24.37 -6.18
N HIS A 161 15.54 -25.32 -5.67
CA HIS A 161 14.21 -25.09 -5.07
C HIS A 161 14.33 -24.67 -3.59
N VAL A 162 14.96 -23.50 -3.34
CA VAL A 162 15.33 -23.05 -1.99
C VAL A 162 14.13 -22.69 -1.09
N PHE A 163 13.00 -22.26 -1.65
CA PHE A 163 11.80 -21.91 -0.88
C PHE A 163 10.86 -23.09 -0.66
N ASN A 164 10.89 -24.14 -1.48
CA ASN A 164 9.94 -25.26 -1.44
C ASN A 164 10.69 -26.61 -1.42
N LYS A 165 11.11 -27.05 -0.23
CA LYS A 165 11.92 -28.27 -0.07
C LYS A 165 11.15 -29.60 -0.23
N HIS A 166 9.82 -29.58 -0.39
CA HIS A 166 9.00 -30.80 -0.24
C HIS A 166 8.04 -31.12 -1.38
N GLU A 167 7.97 -30.32 -2.45
CA GLU A 167 6.89 -30.52 -3.45
C GLU A 167 7.37 -30.29 -4.89
N GLU A 168 8.27 -31.14 -5.40
CA GLU A 168 8.47 -31.26 -6.86
C GLU A 168 7.16 -31.62 -7.59
N GLU A 169 6.26 -32.37 -6.93
CA GLU A 169 4.97 -32.78 -7.50
C GLU A 169 3.92 -31.65 -7.48
N ASP A 170 3.88 -30.81 -6.44
CA ASP A 170 2.92 -29.68 -6.37
C ASP A 170 3.36 -28.47 -7.19
N LEU A 171 4.67 -28.31 -7.45
CA LEU A 171 5.18 -27.30 -8.41
C LEU A 171 4.75 -27.61 -9.85
N MET A 172 4.42 -28.87 -10.16
CA MET A 172 3.84 -29.29 -11.43
C MET A 172 2.42 -28.77 -11.65
N VAL A 173 1.70 -28.39 -10.59
CA VAL A 173 0.33 -27.83 -10.68
C VAL A 173 0.34 -26.40 -11.23
N GLY A 174 1.47 -25.70 -11.19
CA GLY A 174 1.67 -24.37 -11.80
C GLY A 174 2.09 -24.40 -13.28
N VAL A 175 2.47 -25.55 -13.81
CA VAL A 175 2.79 -25.71 -15.23
C VAL A 175 1.47 -25.78 -16.00
N ARG A 176 1.08 -24.66 -16.63
CA ARG A 176 -0.11 -24.59 -17.47
C ARG A 176 0.01 -25.63 -18.60
N GLU A 177 -1.02 -26.44 -18.78
CA GLU A 177 -1.18 -27.28 -19.98
C GLU A 177 -1.02 -26.40 -21.23
N GLY A 178 -0.07 -26.72 -22.10
CA GLY A 178 0.16 -26.03 -23.39
C GLY A 178 1.48 -25.26 -23.50
N VAL A 179 2.37 -25.32 -22.52
CA VAL A 179 3.74 -24.75 -22.60
C VAL A 179 4.57 -25.67 -23.51
N GLU A 180 4.99 -25.18 -24.69
CA GLU A 180 5.95 -25.90 -25.53
C GLU A 180 7.33 -25.89 -24.89
N GLU A 181 7.95 -27.05 -24.76
CA GLU A 181 9.27 -27.22 -24.17
C GLU A 181 10.35 -26.49 -24.99
N ASP A 182 11.12 -25.59 -24.38
CA ASP A 182 12.25 -24.92 -25.04
C ASP A 182 13.41 -25.91 -25.17
N THR A 183 13.56 -26.47 -26.35
CA THR A 183 14.59 -27.48 -26.68
C THR A 183 16.02 -26.96 -26.58
N ASN A 184 16.25 -25.66 -26.44
CA ASN A 184 17.58 -25.09 -26.23
C ASN A 184 18.04 -25.17 -24.76
N LYS A 185 17.12 -25.36 -23.81
CA LYS A 185 17.46 -25.56 -22.41
C LYS A 185 18.17 -26.89 -22.18
N ARG A 186 19.25 -26.88 -21.39
CA ARG A 186 19.94 -28.10 -20.96
C ARG A 186 19.17 -28.84 -19.90
N ASN A 187 18.54 -28.08 -18.99
CA ASN A 187 17.72 -28.59 -17.90
C ASN A 187 16.35 -27.92 -17.91
N LYS A 188 15.33 -28.62 -17.47
CA LYS A 188 13.95 -28.13 -17.47
C LYS A 188 13.79 -26.80 -16.70
N ASN A 189 14.52 -26.64 -15.60
CA ASN A 189 14.45 -25.46 -14.73
C ASN A 189 15.36 -24.31 -15.18
N ASP A 190 16.16 -24.48 -16.25
CA ASP A 190 16.98 -23.38 -16.76
C ASP A 190 16.10 -22.22 -17.20
N PHE A 191 16.54 -20.99 -16.96
CA PHE A 191 15.78 -19.79 -17.28
C PHE A 191 16.64 -18.81 -18.09
N VAL A 192 15.97 -17.94 -18.85
CA VAL A 192 16.64 -17.03 -19.76
C VAL A 192 17.17 -15.83 -19.01
N LEU A 193 18.46 -15.51 -19.22
CA LEU A 193 19.11 -14.29 -18.73
C LEU A 193 19.09 -13.17 -19.78
N TRP A 194 19.21 -13.53 -21.07
CA TRP A 194 19.17 -12.60 -22.19
C TRP A 194 18.54 -13.24 -23.41
N PHE A 195 17.53 -12.60 -23.96
CA PHE A 195 16.82 -13.01 -25.15
C PHE A 195 17.42 -12.31 -26.38
N THR A 196 17.87 -13.03 -27.39
CA THR A 196 18.14 -12.53 -28.73
C THR A 196 17.15 -13.08 -29.74
N LYS A 197 16.56 -14.24 -29.47
CA LYS A 197 15.51 -14.87 -30.24
C LYS A 197 14.34 -15.22 -29.33
N SER A 198 13.18 -14.73 -29.68
CA SER A 198 11.92 -15.07 -29.03
C SER A 198 10.97 -15.58 -30.10
N LYS A 199 10.03 -16.46 -29.73
CA LYS A 199 8.91 -16.85 -30.58
C LYS A 199 8.05 -15.64 -31.00
N PHE A 200 8.17 -14.54 -30.25
CA PHE A 200 7.48 -13.28 -30.45
C PHE A 200 8.48 -12.23 -30.96
N GLU A 201 8.52 -12.04 -32.27
CA GLU A 201 9.43 -11.09 -32.92
C GLU A 201 9.15 -9.62 -32.56
N ASP A 202 8.00 -9.33 -31.97
CA ASP A 202 7.44 -7.99 -31.72
C ASP A 202 7.90 -7.34 -30.41
N GLN A 203 9.01 -7.79 -29.77
CA GLN A 203 9.55 -7.10 -28.60
C GLN A 203 9.88 -5.65 -28.93
N ALA A 204 9.26 -4.70 -28.18
CA ALA A 204 9.31 -3.28 -28.49
C ALA A 204 10.68 -2.63 -28.16
N LEU A 205 11.34 -3.09 -27.10
CA LEU A 205 12.61 -2.56 -26.64
C LEU A 205 13.69 -3.63 -26.75
N LYS A 206 14.78 -3.31 -27.46
CA LYS A 206 15.92 -4.17 -27.65
C LYS A 206 17.21 -3.36 -27.57
N TRP A 207 18.28 -3.98 -27.11
CA TRP A 207 19.59 -3.37 -26.93
C TRP A 207 20.69 -4.26 -27.52
N ASP A 208 21.77 -3.64 -27.91
CA ASP A 208 22.99 -4.36 -28.32
C ASP A 208 23.59 -5.09 -27.12
N SER A 209 24.07 -6.31 -27.35
CA SER A 209 24.78 -7.10 -26.35
C SER A 209 25.86 -7.96 -27.01
N PRO A 210 26.81 -8.54 -26.24
CA PRO A 210 27.81 -9.48 -26.78
C PRO A 210 27.23 -10.71 -27.50
N TRP A 211 25.97 -11.06 -27.20
CA TRP A 211 25.26 -12.21 -27.76
C TRP A 211 24.37 -11.85 -28.96
N GLY A 212 24.22 -10.56 -29.24
CA GLY A 212 23.38 -10.00 -30.28
C GLY A 212 22.35 -9.00 -29.74
N VAL A 213 21.56 -8.42 -30.66
CA VAL A 213 20.48 -7.49 -30.30
C VAL A 213 19.36 -8.25 -29.59
N GLY A 214 18.99 -7.78 -28.38
CA GLY A 214 18.06 -8.51 -27.56
C GLY A 214 17.57 -7.73 -26.33
N TYR A 215 17.06 -8.42 -25.33
CA TYR A 215 16.54 -7.84 -24.09
C TYR A 215 16.78 -8.78 -22.91
N PRO A 216 16.84 -8.24 -21.67
CA PRO A 216 17.09 -9.04 -20.47
C PRO A 216 15.93 -9.97 -20.13
N GLY A 217 16.24 -11.10 -19.46
CA GLY A 217 15.26 -11.87 -18.71
C GLY A 217 14.71 -11.09 -17.52
N TRP A 218 13.55 -11.48 -17.02
CA TRP A 218 12.87 -10.72 -15.96
C TRP A 218 13.62 -10.70 -14.62
N HIS A 219 14.25 -11.82 -14.27
CA HIS A 219 14.83 -12.00 -12.92
C HIS A 219 16.13 -11.23 -12.71
N ILE A 220 16.86 -10.90 -13.79
CA ILE A 220 18.16 -10.20 -13.67
C ILE A 220 18.00 -8.74 -13.27
N GLU A 221 16.82 -8.15 -13.50
CA GLU A 221 16.57 -6.76 -13.13
C GLU A 221 16.74 -6.54 -11.63
N CYS A 222 16.02 -7.30 -10.80
CA CYS A 222 16.05 -7.15 -9.33
C CYS A 222 17.44 -7.47 -8.77
N SER A 223 18.12 -8.50 -9.29
CA SER A 223 19.47 -8.84 -8.86
C SER A 223 20.47 -7.73 -9.13
N ALA A 224 20.56 -7.25 -10.36
CA ALA A 224 21.54 -6.24 -10.72
C ALA A 224 21.23 -4.86 -10.13
N ILE A 225 19.94 -4.45 -10.10
CA ILE A 225 19.51 -3.17 -9.51
C ILE A 225 19.79 -3.14 -8.01
N SER A 226 19.49 -4.23 -7.29
CA SER A 226 19.77 -4.29 -5.86
C SER A 226 21.25 -4.23 -5.56
N ILE A 227 22.08 -4.99 -6.29
CA ILE A 227 23.55 -4.95 -6.14
C ILE A 227 24.10 -3.56 -6.45
N LYS A 228 23.61 -2.90 -7.50
CA LYS A 228 24.02 -1.52 -7.88
C LYS A 228 23.78 -0.53 -6.75
N HIS A 229 22.64 -0.60 -6.07
CA HIS A 229 22.24 0.42 -5.12
C HIS A 229 22.45 0.05 -3.65
N LEU A 230 22.42 -1.24 -3.31
CA LEU A 230 22.54 -1.75 -1.93
C LEU A 230 23.88 -2.47 -1.67
N GLY A 231 24.64 -2.79 -2.74
CA GLY A 231 25.87 -3.54 -2.63
C GLY A 231 25.64 -5.07 -2.61
N GLU A 232 26.69 -5.79 -2.29
CA GLU A 232 26.74 -7.26 -2.39
C GLU A 232 26.04 -7.99 -1.25
N TYR A 233 25.68 -7.28 -0.17
CA TYR A 233 25.02 -7.82 1.02
C TYR A 233 23.74 -7.05 1.31
N MET A 234 22.63 -7.72 1.18
CA MET A 234 21.30 -7.17 1.42
C MET A 234 20.71 -7.74 2.71
N ASP A 235 19.99 -6.93 3.49
CA ASP A 235 19.39 -7.40 4.73
C ASP A 235 18.01 -8.02 4.50
N ILE A 236 17.16 -7.37 3.73
CA ILE A 236 15.78 -7.84 3.49
C ILE A 236 15.42 -7.69 2.01
N HIS A 237 14.86 -8.74 1.43
CA HIS A 237 14.20 -8.73 0.14
C HIS A 237 12.70 -8.99 0.31
N CYS A 238 11.85 -8.11 -0.23
CA CYS A 238 10.41 -8.16 -0.08
C CYS A 238 9.69 -8.43 -1.39
N GLY A 239 8.54 -9.12 -1.30
CA GLY A 239 7.61 -9.28 -2.41
C GLY A 239 6.31 -9.99 -2.01
N GLY A 240 5.44 -10.21 -2.97
CA GLY A 240 4.31 -11.13 -2.81
C GLY A 240 4.78 -12.58 -2.75
N ILE A 241 3.97 -13.46 -2.16
CA ILE A 241 4.31 -14.90 -2.11
C ILE A 241 4.47 -15.52 -3.52
N ASP A 242 3.83 -14.93 -4.53
CA ASP A 242 3.98 -15.33 -5.94
C ASP A 242 5.41 -15.17 -6.44
N ASN A 243 6.16 -14.23 -5.88
CA ASN A 243 7.54 -13.99 -6.27
C ASN A 243 8.49 -15.05 -5.71
N ALA A 244 8.12 -15.81 -4.68
CA ALA A 244 9.00 -16.83 -4.10
C ALA A 244 9.50 -17.81 -5.18
N PHE A 245 8.58 -18.25 -6.06
CA PHE A 245 8.91 -19.08 -7.19
C PHE A 245 8.12 -18.65 -8.45
N PRO A 246 8.77 -18.51 -9.61
CA PRO A 246 10.21 -18.71 -9.86
C PRO A 246 11.08 -17.48 -9.59
N HIS A 247 10.49 -16.27 -9.37
CA HIS A 247 11.21 -14.99 -9.45
C HIS A 247 12.37 -14.87 -8.43
N HIS A 248 12.08 -14.91 -7.14
CA HIS A 248 13.12 -14.80 -6.10
C HIS A 248 14.06 -16.02 -6.06
N THR A 249 13.55 -17.22 -6.42
CA THR A 249 14.39 -18.40 -6.60
C THR A 249 15.46 -18.16 -7.66
N ASN A 250 15.08 -17.60 -8.82
CA ASN A 250 15.99 -17.28 -9.90
C ASN A 250 16.93 -16.11 -9.54
N GLU A 251 16.45 -15.14 -8.77
CA GLU A 251 17.33 -14.07 -8.27
C GLU A 251 18.40 -14.58 -7.31
N ILE A 252 18.06 -15.50 -6.39
CA ILE A 252 19.05 -16.16 -5.51
C ILE A 252 20.07 -16.89 -6.36
N ALA A 253 19.60 -17.72 -7.31
CA ALA A 253 20.45 -18.50 -8.19
C ALA A 253 21.49 -17.63 -8.90
N GLN A 254 21.06 -16.55 -9.57
CA GLN A 254 21.94 -15.70 -10.35
C GLN A 254 22.81 -14.79 -9.48
N SER A 255 22.26 -14.21 -8.40
CA SER A 255 23.00 -13.30 -7.53
C SER A 255 24.09 -14.03 -6.74
N GLU A 256 23.79 -15.16 -6.11
CA GLU A 256 24.76 -15.91 -5.31
C GLU A 256 25.81 -16.60 -6.18
N ALA A 257 25.45 -17.07 -7.39
CA ALA A 257 26.42 -17.57 -8.37
C ALA A 257 27.34 -16.43 -8.87
N PHE A 258 26.80 -15.24 -9.10
CA PHE A 258 27.61 -14.09 -9.51
C PHE A 258 28.54 -13.59 -8.42
N LEU A 259 28.05 -13.45 -7.18
CA LEU A 259 28.82 -12.93 -6.05
C LEU A 259 29.77 -13.98 -5.44
N GLY A 260 29.36 -15.25 -5.39
CA GLY A 260 30.12 -16.34 -4.75
C GLY A 260 29.86 -16.45 -3.25
N HIS A 261 28.80 -15.79 -2.73
CA HIS A 261 28.39 -15.86 -1.31
C HIS A 261 26.90 -15.62 -1.17
N LYS A 262 26.37 -15.88 0.03
CA LYS A 262 24.98 -15.60 0.36
C LYS A 262 24.67 -14.10 0.18
N TRP A 263 23.66 -13.79 -0.59
CA TRP A 263 23.32 -12.42 -1.01
C TRP A 263 22.39 -11.68 -0.06
N CYS A 264 21.31 -12.35 0.41
CA CYS A 264 20.27 -11.72 1.22
C CYS A 264 20.03 -12.48 2.54
N ASN A 265 19.86 -11.73 3.65
CA ASN A 265 19.65 -12.34 4.96
C ASN A 265 18.23 -12.82 5.16
N PHE A 266 17.22 -11.97 4.85
CA PHE A 266 15.81 -12.23 5.11
C PHE A 266 14.96 -12.08 3.85
N TRP A 267 14.09 -13.06 3.62
CA TRP A 267 13.09 -13.06 2.54
C TRP A 267 11.70 -12.87 3.12
N PHE A 268 11.12 -11.70 2.82
CA PHE A 268 9.83 -11.27 3.37
C PHE A 268 8.73 -11.38 2.31
N HIS A 269 7.81 -12.35 2.48
CA HIS A 269 6.71 -12.59 1.54
C HIS A 269 5.35 -12.30 2.15
N VAL A 270 4.55 -11.50 1.46
CA VAL A 270 3.17 -11.18 1.83
C VAL A 270 2.23 -12.14 1.13
N LEU A 271 1.36 -12.84 1.89
CA LEU A 271 0.38 -13.75 1.32
C LEU A 271 -0.75 -13.00 0.58
N HIS A 272 -1.46 -13.76 -0.27
CA HIS A 272 -2.44 -13.21 -1.21
C HIS A 272 -3.59 -12.45 -0.55
N LEU A 273 -4.10 -11.48 -1.30
CA LEU A 273 -5.47 -10.99 -1.18
C LEU A 273 -6.35 -11.85 -2.09
N ASN A 274 -7.27 -12.58 -1.50
CA ASN A 274 -8.22 -13.44 -2.21
C ASN A 274 -9.58 -12.74 -2.32
N ASP A 275 -10.39 -13.14 -3.28
CA ASP A 275 -11.84 -12.92 -3.25
C ASP A 275 -12.55 -14.16 -2.69
N SER A 276 -13.88 -14.12 -2.62
CA SER A 276 -14.69 -15.24 -2.14
C SER A 276 -14.58 -16.53 -3.00
N THR A 277 -13.96 -16.45 -4.17
CA THR A 277 -13.79 -17.57 -5.12
C THR A 277 -12.34 -18.07 -5.20
N GLY A 278 -11.40 -17.47 -4.46
CA GLY A 278 -9.98 -17.82 -4.41
C GLY A 278 -9.06 -16.63 -4.74
N LYS A 279 -7.91 -16.89 -5.38
CA LYS A 279 -6.98 -15.82 -5.77
C LYS A 279 -7.66 -14.86 -6.74
N MET A 280 -7.62 -13.56 -6.42
CA MET A 280 -8.11 -12.51 -7.31
C MET A 280 -7.36 -12.54 -8.64
N SER A 281 -8.09 -12.58 -9.74
CA SER A 281 -7.51 -12.56 -11.08
C SER A 281 -8.16 -11.50 -11.96
N LYS A 282 -7.36 -10.93 -12.89
CA LYS A 282 -7.80 -9.91 -13.85
C LYS A 282 -8.96 -10.35 -14.76
N SER A 283 -9.21 -11.65 -14.86
CA SER A 283 -10.21 -12.24 -15.77
C SER A 283 -11.59 -12.49 -15.16
N LYS A 284 -11.75 -12.32 -13.84
CA LYS A 284 -12.97 -12.68 -13.10
C LYS A 284 -13.70 -11.48 -12.49
N GLY A 285 -14.18 -10.55 -13.31
CA GLY A 285 -15.02 -9.47 -12.81
C GLY A 285 -14.39 -8.07 -12.91
N GLU A 286 -14.89 -7.11 -12.09
CA GLU A 286 -14.44 -5.73 -12.09
C GLU A 286 -12.99 -5.65 -11.54
N PHE A 287 -12.08 -5.02 -12.29
CA PHE A 287 -10.67 -4.91 -11.90
C PHE A 287 -10.52 -3.95 -10.70
N LEU A 288 -10.25 -4.52 -9.52
CA LEU A 288 -10.22 -3.79 -8.26
C LEU A 288 -8.96 -2.93 -8.14
N THR A 289 -9.11 -1.62 -8.34
CA THR A 289 -8.07 -0.58 -8.20
C THR A 289 -8.43 0.38 -7.07
N VAL A 290 -7.49 1.22 -6.66
CA VAL A 290 -7.76 2.33 -5.72
C VAL A 290 -8.80 3.28 -6.31
N ASP A 291 -8.69 3.65 -7.59
CA ASP A 291 -9.67 4.49 -8.28
C ASP A 291 -11.09 3.91 -8.23
N LEU A 292 -11.23 2.59 -8.39
CA LEU A 292 -12.53 1.94 -8.25
C LEU A 292 -13.09 2.07 -6.82
N LEU A 293 -12.25 1.89 -5.79
CA LEU A 293 -12.68 2.08 -4.40
C LEU A 293 -13.14 3.52 -4.16
N GLU A 294 -12.41 4.52 -4.65
CA GLU A 294 -12.78 5.93 -4.54
C GLU A 294 -14.11 6.23 -5.26
N ARG A 295 -14.30 5.73 -6.49
CA ARG A 295 -15.56 5.89 -7.24
C ARG A 295 -16.76 5.23 -6.53
N LYS A 296 -16.52 4.18 -5.75
CA LYS A 296 -17.53 3.56 -4.89
C LYS A 296 -17.72 4.29 -3.53
N GLY A 297 -16.96 5.37 -3.29
CA GLY A 297 -17.10 6.21 -2.08
C GLY A 297 -16.23 5.79 -0.91
N TYR A 298 -15.26 4.88 -1.11
CA TYR A 298 -14.34 4.46 -0.06
C TYR A 298 -13.09 5.35 -0.03
N ASP A 299 -12.71 5.79 1.17
CA ASP A 299 -11.41 6.39 1.41
C ASP A 299 -10.32 5.31 1.29
N PRO A 300 -9.26 5.51 0.50
CA PRO A 300 -8.15 4.57 0.37
C PRO A 300 -7.50 4.18 1.71
N ILE A 301 -7.48 5.08 2.69
CA ILE A 301 -6.95 4.80 4.04
C ILE A 301 -7.74 3.70 4.76
N VAL A 302 -9.04 3.59 4.49
CA VAL A 302 -9.83 2.48 5.04
C VAL A 302 -9.39 1.14 4.46
N TYR A 303 -9.02 1.09 3.18
CA TYR A 303 -8.43 -0.12 2.60
C TYR A 303 -7.07 -0.45 3.24
N ARG A 304 -6.22 0.56 3.50
CA ARG A 304 -5.00 0.35 4.27
C ARG A 304 -5.31 -0.26 5.64
N MET A 305 -6.26 0.32 6.38
CA MET A 305 -6.68 -0.22 7.68
C MET A 305 -7.21 -1.66 7.57
N PHE A 306 -8.01 -1.96 6.55
CA PHE A 306 -8.49 -3.32 6.27
C PHE A 306 -7.33 -4.32 6.12
N CYS A 307 -6.27 -3.95 5.39
CA CYS A 307 -5.08 -4.78 5.27
C CYS A 307 -4.36 -4.98 6.61
N LEU A 308 -4.22 -3.93 7.44
CA LEU A 308 -3.51 -3.98 8.72
C LEU A 308 -4.21 -4.83 9.79
N GLN A 309 -5.50 -5.11 9.63
CA GLN A 309 -6.25 -5.97 10.54
C GLN A 309 -5.87 -7.45 10.44
N SER A 310 -5.15 -7.83 9.38
CA SER A 310 -4.68 -9.20 9.17
C SER A 310 -3.16 -9.26 9.13
N HIS A 311 -2.59 -10.31 9.69
CA HIS A 311 -1.16 -10.56 9.59
C HIS A 311 -0.72 -10.77 8.13
N TYR A 312 0.45 -10.27 7.72
CA TYR A 312 0.95 -10.37 6.34
C TYR A 312 1.10 -11.81 5.84
N ARG A 313 1.38 -12.76 6.75
CA ARG A 313 1.47 -14.21 6.48
C ARG A 313 0.14 -14.95 6.61
N ARG A 314 -0.98 -14.26 6.47
CA ARG A 314 -2.31 -14.87 6.34
C ARG A 314 -2.96 -14.40 5.05
N ASN A 315 -3.62 -15.34 4.37
CA ASN A 315 -4.49 -14.96 3.26
C ASN A 315 -5.59 -14.03 3.79
N LEU A 316 -5.82 -12.93 3.08
CA LEU A 316 -6.88 -11.98 3.40
C LEU A 316 -7.95 -12.08 2.34
N VAL A 317 -9.19 -12.30 2.75
CA VAL A 317 -10.33 -12.33 1.83
C VAL A 317 -10.94 -10.93 1.75
N PHE A 318 -10.95 -10.38 0.54
CA PHE A 318 -11.58 -9.10 0.26
C PHE A 318 -13.05 -9.30 -0.07
N THR A 319 -13.89 -8.53 0.61
CA THR A 319 -15.29 -8.32 0.24
C THR A 319 -15.65 -6.87 0.49
N PHE A 320 -16.60 -6.31 -0.25
CA PHE A 320 -17.10 -4.96 0.03
C PHE A 320 -17.74 -4.87 1.41
N GLU A 321 -18.43 -5.92 1.88
CA GLU A 321 -18.94 -5.99 3.26
C GLU A 321 -17.80 -5.89 4.31
N GLY A 322 -16.68 -6.58 4.07
CA GLY A 322 -15.49 -6.46 4.92
C GLY A 322 -14.92 -5.06 4.92
N LEU A 323 -14.91 -4.40 3.77
CA LEU A 323 -14.47 -3.00 3.66
C LEU A 323 -15.46 -2.04 4.34
N ASP A 324 -16.77 -2.25 4.24
CA ASP A 324 -17.80 -1.48 4.96
C ASP A 324 -17.61 -1.58 6.49
N ASN A 325 -17.31 -2.77 6.98
CA ASN A 325 -16.97 -2.98 8.40
C ASN A 325 -15.70 -2.22 8.80
N ALA A 326 -14.71 -2.13 7.92
CA ALA A 326 -13.51 -1.32 8.16
C ALA A 326 -13.84 0.19 8.18
N VAL A 327 -14.74 0.69 7.30
CA VAL A 327 -15.25 2.08 7.33
C VAL A 327 -15.88 2.39 8.70
N VAL A 328 -16.78 1.54 9.16
CA VAL A 328 -17.45 1.73 10.46
C VAL A 328 -16.43 1.75 11.61
N THR A 329 -15.46 0.85 11.56
CA THR A 329 -14.41 0.74 12.58
C THR A 329 -13.49 1.96 12.57
N TYR A 330 -13.06 2.41 11.39
CA TYR A 330 -12.24 3.60 11.22
C TYR A 330 -12.96 4.86 11.74
N ASN A 331 -14.21 5.07 11.33
CA ASN A 331 -15.00 6.22 11.76
C ASN A 331 -15.20 6.26 13.29
N LYS A 332 -15.45 5.10 13.92
CA LYS A 332 -15.52 4.99 15.38
C LYS A 332 -14.19 5.33 16.06
N LEU A 333 -13.07 4.90 15.48
CA LEU A 333 -11.73 5.22 15.97
C LEU A 333 -11.48 6.72 15.90
N ILE A 334 -11.71 7.33 14.74
CA ILE A 334 -11.54 8.78 14.53
C ILE A 334 -12.44 9.60 15.46
N ALA A 335 -13.70 9.19 15.65
CA ALA A 335 -14.60 9.88 16.57
C ALA A 335 -14.09 9.86 18.03
N LYS A 336 -13.53 8.73 18.48
CA LYS A 336 -12.92 8.63 19.82
C LYS A 336 -11.68 9.51 19.96
N ILE A 337 -10.82 9.56 18.95
CA ILE A 337 -9.64 10.44 18.95
C ILE A 337 -10.06 11.91 18.90
N ALA A 338 -11.08 12.24 18.10
CA ALA A 338 -11.61 13.60 18.02
C ALA A 338 -12.22 14.11 19.35
N ALA A 339 -12.66 13.21 20.22
CA ALA A 339 -13.18 13.54 21.55
C ALA A 339 -12.11 13.85 22.58
N LEU A 340 -10.85 13.49 22.33
CA LEU A 340 -9.71 13.80 23.22
C LEU A 340 -9.44 15.30 23.19
N LYS A 341 -9.14 15.88 24.36
CA LYS A 341 -8.86 17.31 24.51
C LYS A 341 -7.40 17.60 24.23
N GLU A 342 -7.13 18.59 23.40
CA GLU A 342 -5.79 19.15 23.25
C GLU A 342 -5.48 19.99 24.47
N SER A 343 -4.30 19.80 25.06
CA SER A 343 -3.78 20.58 26.19
C SER A 343 -2.25 20.63 26.11
N ASP A 344 -1.67 21.57 26.87
CA ASP A 344 -0.21 21.70 27.00
C ASP A 344 0.30 21.02 28.29
N GLU A 345 -0.45 20.08 28.85
CA GLU A 345 -0.05 19.30 30.02
C GLU A 345 1.22 18.49 29.71
N PRO A 346 2.12 18.33 30.69
CA PRO A 346 3.29 17.47 30.49
C PRO A 346 2.89 16.04 30.09
N ILE A 347 3.70 15.42 29.25
CA ILE A 347 3.55 14.01 28.89
C ILE A 347 3.76 13.15 30.12
N ASP A 348 2.85 12.23 30.37
CA ASP A 348 3.02 11.15 31.32
C ASP A 348 3.94 10.09 30.70
N GLU A 349 5.24 10.25 30.94
CA GLU A 349 6.25 9.38 30.30
C GLU A 349 6.15 7.92 30.75
N GLU A 350 5.70 7.64 31.99
CA GLU A 350 5.48 6.26 32.43
C GLU A 350 4.38 5.58 31.60
N ALA A 351 3.24 6.25 31.45
CA ALA A 351 2.13 5.77 30.62
C ALA A 351 2.53 5.66 29.14
N ALA A 352 3.21 6.68 28.60
CA ALA A 352 3.67 6.69 27.23
C ALA A 352 4.63 5.52 26.94
N ASN A 353 5.60 5.28 27.82
CA ASN A 353 6.56 4.19 27.68
C ASN A 353 5.91 2.81 27.81
N ALA A 354 4.93 2.64 28.70
CA ALA A 354 4.16 1.40 28.79
C ALA A 354 3.38 1.11 27.49
N LEU A 355 2.78 2.12 26.88
CA LEU A 355 2.06 2.00 25.61
C LEU A 355 3.00 1.75 24.43
N ARG A 356 4.11 2.47 24.33
CA ARG A 356 5.17 2.25 23.33
C ARG A 356 5.72 0.83 23.39
N ALA A 357 5.95 0.31 24.59
CA ALA A 357 6.44 -1.07 24.78
C ALA A 357 5.47 -2.10 24.19
N LYS A 358 4.16 -1.97 24.44
CA LYS A 358 3.15 -2.88 23.89
C LYS A 358 3.08 -2.82 22.35
N PHE A 359 3.14 -1.63 21.79
CA PHE A 359 3.12 -1.45 20.34
C PHE A 359 4.36 -2.05 19.70
N LYS A 360 5.53 -1.78 20.30
CA LYS A 360 6.80 -2.34 19.84
C LYS A 360 6.81 -3.86 19.95
N GLU A 361 6.37 -4.44 21.06
CA GLU A 361 6.27 -5.88 21.25
C GLU A 361 5.40 -6.55 20.20
N ALA A 362 4.27 -5.93 19.81
CA ALA A 362 3.39 -6.43 18.76
C ALA A 362 4.11 -6.51 17.40
N LEU A 363 4.86 -5.48 17.02
CA LEU A 363 5.57 -5.43 15.74
C LEU A 363 6.91 -6.18 15.78
N ASP A 364 7.57 -6.24 16.92
CA ASP A 364 8.75 -7.11 17.13
C ASP A 364 8.42 -8.60 16.98
N ASN A 365 7.16 -8.98 17.14
CA ASN A 365 6.65 -10.32 16.96
C ASN A 365 6.20 -10.56 15.51
N ASP A 366 7.15 -10.57 14.58
CA ASP A 366 6.91 -10.89 13.17
C ASP A 366 5.95 -9.91 12.48
N LEU A 367 6.17 -8.62 12.70
CA LEU A 367 5.38 -7.51 12.14
C LEU A 367 3.85 -7.72 12.32
N ASN A 368 3.41 -8.10 13.52
CA ASN A 368 2.00 -8.40 13.79
C ASN A 368 1.15 -7.12 13.88
N THR A 369 0.74 -6.62 12.73
CA THR A 369 -0.08 -5.42 12.59
C THR A 369 -1.44 -5.54 13.30
N SER A 370 -2.03 -6.74 13.36
CA SER A 370 -3.29 -6.97 14.07
C SER A 370 -3.15 -6.73 15.58
N LEU A 371 -2.03 -7.16 16.19
CA LEU A 371 -1.72 -6.84 17.59
C LEU A 371 -1.36 -5.36 17.76
N ALA A 372 -0.64 -4.75 16.81
CA ALA A 372 -0.35 -3.33 16.82
C ALA A 372 -1.63 -2.47 16.78
N MET A 373 -2.62 -2.87 15.99
CA MET A 373 -3.95 -2.25 16.01
C MET A 373 -4.65 -2.41 17.36
N THR A 374 -4.46 -3.54 18.06
CA THR A 374 -4.96 -3.71 19.44
C THR A 374 -4.29 -2.74 20.40
N ALA A 375 -2.96 -2.61 20.32
CA ALA A 375 -2.20 -1.64 21.13
C ALA A 375 -2.66 -0.19 20.88
N LEU A 376 -2.98 0.16 19.64
CA LEU A 376 -3.57 1.45 19.28
C LEU A 376 -4.89 1.72 20.03
N TYR A 377 -5.80 0.73 20.08
CA TYR A 377 -7.06 0.86 20.83
C TYR A 377 -6.84 0.94 22.34
N ASP A 378 -5.78 0.32 22.85
CA ASP A 378 -5.46 0.37 24.29
C ASP A 378 -5.04 1.77 24.71
N VAL A 379 -4.40 2.58 23.84
CA VAL A 379 -4.11 4.00 24.12
C VAL A 379 -5.35 4.75 24.56
N LEU A 380 -6.48 4.55 23.85
CA LEU A 380 -7.74 5.26 24.13
C LEU A 380 -8.35 4.88 25.48
N LYS A 381 -8.05 3.68 25.99
CA LYS A 381 -8.58 3.16 27.26
C LYS A 381 -7.64 3.39 28.45
N TYR A 382 -6.37 3.71 28.17
CA TYR A 382 -5.36 3.85 29.22
C TYR A 382 -5.64 5.04 30.14
N LYS A 383 -5.34 4.89 31.42
CA LYS A 383 -5.54 5.95 32.41
C LYS A 383 -4.36 6.93 32.39
N THR A 384 -4.44 7.93 31.55
CA THR A 384 -3.44 9.01 31.43
C THR A 384 -4.11 10.24 30.81
N THR A 385 -3.37 11.36 30.66
CA THR A 385 -3.86 12.59 30.07
C THR A 385 -4.22 12.43 28.59
N ASP A 386 -5.17 13.20 28.11
CA ASP A 386 -5.53 13.20 26.68
C ASP A 386 -4.34 13.66 25.82
N HIS A 387 -3.51 14.57 26.32
CA HIS A 387 -2.29 15.03 25.64
C HIS A 387 -1.32 13.87 25.43
N THR A 388 -1.04 13.05 26.46
CA THR A 388 -0.20 11.85 26.35
C THR A 388 -0.77 10.85 25.34
N LYS A 389 -2.10 10.64 25.33
CA LYS A 389 -2.74 9.77 24.34
C LYS A 389 -2.54 10.27 22.92
N LEU A 390 -2.76 11.56 22.66
CA LEU A 390 -2.58 12.17 21.35
C LEU A 390 -1.14 12.04 20.86
N GLN A 391 -0.16 12.27 21.73
CA GLN A 391 1.26 12.10 21.43
C GLN A 391 1.56 10.65 20.98
N VAL A 392 1.17 9.66 21.79
CA VAL A 392 1.42 8.24 21.51
C VAL A 392 0.67 7.77 20.24
N LEU A 393 -0.57 8.25 20.04
CA LEU A 393 -1.32 7.96 18.81
C LEU A 393 -0.60 8.49 17.58
N GLY A 394 0.00 9.67 17.64
CA GLY A 394 0.80 10.23 16.55
C GLY A 394 2.04 9.40 16.22
N GLU A 395 2.73 8.90 17.26
CA GLU A 395 3.89 8.01 17.10
C GLU A 395 3.50 6.68 16.46
N PHE A 396 2.38 6.08 16.87
CA PHE A 396 1.89 4.83 16.27
C PHE A 396 1.41 5.05 14.84
N ASP A 397 0.79 6.20 14.56
CA ASP A 397 0.33 6.56 13.22
C ASP A 397 1.48 6.82 12.25
N TYR A 398 2.67 7.17 12.72
CA TYR A 398 3.87 7.20 11.87
C TYR A 398 4.10 5.84 11.20
N VAL A 399 3.93 4.73 11.94
CA VAL A 399 4.11 3.37 11.42
C VAL A 399 2.86 2.89 10.68
N LEU A 400 1.68 3.04 11.26
CA LEU A 400 0.43 2.51 10.71
C LEU A 400 -0.09 3.36 9.54
N SER A 401 0.18 4.67 9.57
CA SER A 401 -0.14 5.65 8.51
C SER A 401 -1.62 5.68 8.13
N LEU A 402 -2.48 5.77 9.16
CA LEU A 402 -3.93 5.81 9.04
C LEU A 402 -4.52 7.23 9.10
N ASN A 403 -3.66 8.27 9.07
CA ASN A 403 -4.10 9.68 9.14
C ASN A 403 -4.90 10.01 10.42
N LEU A 404 -4.60 9.36 11.55
CA LEU A 404 -5.44 9.39 12.76
C LEU A 404 -5.67 10.79 13.30
N LEU A 405 -4.58 11.56 13.50
CA LEU A 405 -4.67 12.89 14.09
C LEU A 405 -5.28 13.91 13.13
N SER A 406 -4.93 13.88 11.85
CA SER A 406 -5.47 14.79 10.84
C SER A 406 -6.95 14.54 10.57
N ALA A 407 -7.37 13.27 10.48
CA ALA A 407 -8.76 12.89 10.35
C ALA A 407 -9.58 13.27 11.60
N ALA A 408 -9.01 13.11 12.80
CA ALA A 408 -9.65 13.53 14.05
C ALA A 408 -9.81 15.06 14.14
N ALA A 409 -8.80 15.83 13.72
CA ALA A 409 -8.87 17.28 13.65
C ALA A 409 -10.00 17.75 12.70
N LYS A 410 -10.06 17.18 11.49
CA LYS A 410 -11.15 17.44 10.53
C LYS A 410 -12.52 17.12 11.14
N LYS A 411 -12.61 15.97 11.84
CA LYS A 411 -13.86 15.56 12.50
C LYS A 411 -14.28 16.53 13.60
N ARG A 412 -13.34 17.05 14.42
CA ARG A 412 -13.63 18.08 15.43
C ARG A 412 -14.19 19.36 14.80
N GLU A 413 -13.62 19.81 13.68
CA GLU A 413 -14.12 20.99 12.96
C GLU A 413 -15.56 20.77 12.42
N GLU A 414 -15.83 19.60 11.84
CA GLU A 414 -17.17 19.24 11.38
C GLU A 414 -18.18 19.29 12.51
N LEU A 415 -17.83 18.73 13.68
CA LEU A 415 -18.68 18.73 14.87
C LEU A 415 -18.92 20.15 15.39
N LYS A 416 -17.88 21.02 15.43
CA LYS A 416 -18.03 22.44 15.81
C LYS A 416 -18.97 23.17 14.86
N LYS A 417 -18.80 23.01 13.54
CA LYS A 417 -19.69 23.62 12.53
C LYS A 417 -21.14 23.12 12.67
N ALA A 418 -21.33 21.83 12.91
CA ALA A 418 -22.65 21.26 13.14
C ALA A 418 -23.31 21.81 14.42
N GLN A 419 -22.55 22.00 15.50
CA GLN A 419 -23.05 22.62 16.74
C GLN A 419 -23.42 24.08 16.55
N VAL A 420 -22.62 24.87 15.83
CA VAL A 420 -22.94 26.27 15.48
C VAL A 420 -24.24 26.31 14.67
N LYS A 421 -24.36 25.47 13.64
CA LYS A 421 -25.57 25.40 12.79
C LYS A 421 -26.81 24.92 13.56
N ALA A 422 -26.65 23.98 14.49
CA ALA A 422 -27.74 23.51 15.36
C ALA A 422 -28.13 24.54 16.43
N GLY A 423 -27.22 25.48 16.77
CA GLY A 423 -27.48 26.61 17.66
C GLY A 423 -28.10 27.85 16.98
N GLU A 424 -28.08 27.87 15.65
CA GLU A 424 -28.71 28.96 14.89
C GLU A 424 -30.24 28.84 14.94
N PHE A 425 -30.84 29.93 15.39
CA PHE A 425 -32.31 30.05 15.39
C PHE A 425 -32.83 30.17 13.95
N THR A 426 -33.55 29.16 13.49
CA THR A 426 -34.11 29.14 12.13
C THR A 426 -35.46 29.83 12.05
N VAL A 427 -35.66 30.65 11.03
CA VAL A 427 -36.94 31.28 10.74
C VAL A 427 -37.43 30.80 9.37
N VAL A 428 -38.64 30.26 9.29
CA VAL A 428 -39.16 29.66 8.05
C VAL A 428 -40.53 30.30 7.71
N ALA A 429 -40.66 30.85 6.52
CA ALA A 429 -41.93 31.29 5.95
C ALA A 429 -42.76 30.06 5.52
N GLU A 430 -44.02 29.98 5.95
CA GLU A 430 -44.91 28.86 5.65
C GLU A 430 -46.05 29.34 4.75
N GLY A 431 -46.08 28.90 3.49
CA GLY A 431 -47.12 29.27 2.52
C GLY A 431 -47.06 30.71 1.99
N CYS A 432 -45.98 31.44 2.24
CA CYS A 432 -45.75 32.79 1.74
C CYS A 432 -44.27 32.99 1.35
N GLU A 433 -43.97 34.05 0.58
CA GLU A 433 -42.58 34.38 0.22
C GLU A 433 -41.81 34.86 1.47
N PRO A 434 -40.49 34.51 1.58
CA PRO A 434 -39.66 34.99 2.66
C PRO A 434 -39.57 36.52 2.68
N ASP A 435 -39.68 37.11 3.87
CA ASP A 435 -39.59 38.54 4.09
C ASP A 435 -38.50 38.84 5.11
N ALA A 436 -37.41 39.44 4.66
CA ALA A 436 -36.23 39.70 5.47
C ALA A 436 -36.53 40.61 6.70
N ALA A 437 -37.47 41.56 6.59
CA ALA A 437 -37.81 42.41 7.70
C ALA A 437 -38.63 41.67 8.77
N VAL A 438 -39.55 40.81 8.36
CA VAL A 438 -40.31 39.92 9.25
C VAL A 438 -39.35 38.93 9.96
N GLU A 439 -38.48 38.32 9.22
CA GLU A 439 -37.52 37.37 9.78
C GLU A 439 -36.56 38.04 10.78
N ALA A 440 -36.11 39.29 10.51
CA ALA A 440 -35.30 40.06 11.44
C ALA A 440 -36.01 40.34 12.76
N LEU A 441 -37.30 40.71 12.71
CA LEU A 441 -38.12 40.92 13.89
C LEU A 441 -38.32 39.62 14.69
N ILE A 442 -38.53 38.49 14.02
CA ILE A 442 -38.65 37.17 14.68
C ILE A 442 -37.37 36.79 15.38
N ARG A 443 -36.19 37.04 14.76
CA ARG A 443 -34.86 36.84 15.38
C ARG A 443 -34.68 37.75 16.59
N ALA A 444 -34.99 39.06 16.47
CA ALA A 444 -34.91 40.00 17.57
C ALA A 444 -35.80 39.58 18.77
N ARG A 445 -37.02 39.07 18.48
CA ARG A 445 -37.89 38.50 19.52
C ARG A 445 -37.25 37.32 20.26
N ASN A 446 -36.61 36.41 19.50
CA ASN A 446 -35.91 35.28 20.10
C ASN A 446 -34.72 35.74 20.97
N ASP A 447 -33.96 36.75 20.54
CA ASP A 447 -32.84 37.31 21.31
C ASP A 447 -33.35 38.01 22.59
N ALA A 448 -34.46 38.73 22.52
CA ALA A 448 -35.12 39.29 23.70
C ALA A 448 -35.56 38.20 24.69
N LYS A 449 -36.12 37.06 24.20
CA LYS A 449 -36.46 35.91 25.05
C LYS A 449 -35.19 35.30 25.71
N LYS A 450 -34.09 35.12 24.96
CA LYS A 450 -32.82 34.63 25.49
C LYS A 450 -32.25 35.55 26.59
N ALA A 451 -32.40 36.87 26.40
CA ALA A 451 -32.00 37.89 27.37
C ALA A 451 -32.96 38.03 28.55
N LYS A 452 -34.03 37.20 28.61
CA LYS A 452 -35.14 37.29 29.60
C LYS A 452 -35.88 38.63 29.59
N ASN A 453 -35.80 39.39 28.50
CA ASN A 453 -36.55 40.61 28.29
C ASN A 453 -37.91 40.26 27.64
N PHE A 454 -38.81 39.74 28.44
CA PHE A 454 -40.13 39.28 27.98
C PHE A 454 -41.02 40.43 27.51
N ALA A 455 -40.86 41.63 28.09
CA ALA A 455 -41.63 42.80 27.66
C ALA A 455 -41.31 43.17 26.19
N GLU A 456 -40.06 43.17 25.81
CA GLU A 456 -39.64 43.45 24.44
C GLU A 456 -40.02 42.30 23.47
N ALA A 457 -39.93 41.05 23.92
CA ALA A 457 -40.36 39.91 23.10
C ALA A 457 -41.89 39.92 22.81
N ASP A 458 -42.68 40.32 23.79
CA ASP A 458 -44.15 40.49 23.61
C ASP A 458 -44.45 41.70 22.73
N ARG A 459 -43.78 42.84 22.88
CA ARG A 459 -43.92 44.01 22.00
C ARG A 459 -43.70 43.62 20.52
N ILE A 460 -42.60 42.91 20.24
CA ILE A 460 -42.30 42.48 18.86
C ILE A 460 -43.33 41.48 18.34
N ARG A 461 -43.82 40.58 19.18
CA ARG A 461 -44.91 39.65 18.80
C ARG A 461 -46.19 40.41 18.38
N ASP A 462 -46.57 41.41 19.18
CA ASP A 462 -47.78 42.19 18.93
C ASP A 462 -47.63 43.10 17.71
N GLU A 463 -46.42 43.63 17.46
CA GLU A 463 -46.06 44.35 16.24
C GLU A 463 -46.22 43.47 14.99
N LEU A 464 -45.70 42.25 15.00
CA LEU A 464 -45.84 41.29 13.90
C LEU A 464 -47.29 40.86 13.69
N LYS A 465 -48.04 40.67 14.77
CA LYS A 465 -49.45 40.36 14.70
C LYS A 465 -50.28 41.52 14.08
N ALA A 466 -49.91 42.77 14.39
CA ALA A 466 -50.58 43.97 13.77
C ALA A 466 -50.27 44.06 12.26
N GLN A 467 -49.18 43.46 11.79
CA GLN A 467 -48.82 43.35 10.37
C GLN A 467 -49.43 42.11 9.66
N GLY A 468 -50.34 41.39 10.35
CA GLY A 468 -50.96 40.18 9.82
C GLY A 468 -50.00 39.00 9.76
N ILE A 469 -49.03 38.94 10.68
CA ILE A 469 -48.03 37.84 10.75
C ILE A 469 -48.36 36.97 11.97
N GLU A 470 -48.59 35.69 11.72
CA GLU A 470 -48.71 34.66 12.76
C GLU A 470 -47.39 33.91 12.91
N ILE A 471 -46.89 33.82 14.16
CA ILE A 471 -45.64 33.14 14.49
C ILE A 471 -45.94 31.87 15.28
N ILE A 472 -45.30 30.75 14.91
CA ILE A 472 -45.37 29.47 15.60
C ILE A 472 -43.93 29.13 16.07
N ASP A 473 -43.68 29.13 17.38
CA ASP A 473 -42.40 28.70 17.93
C ASP A 473 -42.25 27.19 17.76
N VAL A 474 -41.12 26.76 17.21
CA VAL A 474 -40.75 25.34 17.04
C VAL A 474 -39.39 25.06 17.70
N ALA A 475 -39.04 23.79 17.89
CA ALA A 475 -37.73 23.43 18.45
C ALA A 475 -36.61 23.98 17.57
N GLY A 476 -35.79 24.89 18.12
CA GLY A 476 -34.65 25.50 17.42
C GLY A 476 -35.00 26.57 16.40
N GLY A 477 -36.29 27.10 16.38
CA GLY A 477 -36.65 28.13 15.44
C GLY A 477 -38.04 28.68 15.61
N ALA A 478 -38.53 29.38 14.58
CA ALA A 478 -39.92 29.80 14.44
C ALA A 478 -40.40 29.62 12.99
N LYS A 479 -41.64 29.25 12.81
CA LYS A 479 -42.36 29.35 11.54
C LYS A 479 -43.25 30.58 11.56
N TRP A 480 -43.50 31.18 10.43
CA TRP A 480 -44.39 32.30 10.30
C TRP A 480 -45.18 32.24 9.00
N LYS A 481 -46.38 32.77 9.03
CA LYS A 481 -47.24 32.92 7.84
C LYS A 481 -47.94 34.26 7.87
N ARG A 482 -48.39 34.74 6.70
CA ARG A 482 -49.30 35.89 6.59
C ARG A 482 -50.77 35.42 6.77
N VAL A 483 -51.54 36.09 7.62
CA VAL A 483 -52.93 35.76 7.91
C VAL A 483 -53.84 36.81 7.27
#